data_62b2a1dd7ab3766248bf10f78d3dde30
#
_entry.id   62b2a1dd7ab3766248bf10f78d3dde30
#
_cell.length_a   1.000
_cell.length_b   1.000
_cell.length_c   1.000
_cell.angle_alpha   90.00
_cell.angle_beta   90.00
_cell.angle_gamma   90.00
#
_symmetry.space_group_name_H-M   'P 1'
#
loop_
_entity.id
_entity.type
_entity.pdbx_description
1 polymer ?
#
loop_
_entity_poly.entity_id
_entity_poly.type
_entity_poly.pdbx_seq_one_letter_code
_entity_poly.pdbx_strand_id
1 'polypeptide(L)'
;MAEQIPGGLSAGNAEITGADSGHLTHVDEKGAVRMVDVSEKDDTKRIATAEGYIFMHPDTLAMIVDGNAAKGDVLACARVAGIMGCKQTSSLIPMCHPLNITKSKCELEPVLAGEREDGRVGIHALMTTGVTGKTGIEMEALTGVSIALLTVYDMCKAVDRGMEICDVRLLRKEGGKTGLWTRD
;
A
#
# COMPACT_ATOMS: atom_id res chain seq x y z
N MET A 1 0.73 7.03 40.18
CA MET A 1 -0.40 7.73 39.54
C MET A 1 -0.39 7.32 38.07
N ALA A 2 -1.33 6.46 37.70
CA ALA A 2 -1.49 6.02 36.31
C ALA A 2 -2.54 6.93 35.66
N GLU A 3 -2.13 7.65 34.63
CA GLU A 3 -2.99 8.53 33.86
C GLU A 3 -3.88 7.70 32.93
N GLN A 4 -5.18 7.83 33.11
CA GLN A 4 -6.21 7.19 32.28
C GLN A 4 -6.29 7.90 30.93
N ILE A 5 -6.19 7.12 29.84
CA ILE A 5 -6.48 7.58 28.48
C ILE A 5 -8.02 7.61 28.30
N PRO A 6 -8.65 8.76 28.02
CA PRO A 6 -10.08 8.82 27.70
C PRO A 6 -10.29 8.68 26.20
N GLY A 7 -11.23 7.90 25.78
CA GLY A 7 -11.78 7.93 24.43
C GLY A 7 -12.17 6.58 23.86
N GLY A 8 -13.33 6.07 24.26
CA GLY A 8 -14.01 4.99 23.56
C GLY A 8 -14.46 5.47 22.19
N LEU A 9 -13.86 4.91 21.12
CA LEU A 9 -14.38 5.03 19.77
C LEU A 9 -15.66 4.20 19.68
N SER A 10 -16.79 4.85 19.42
CA SER A 10 -18.03 4.18 19.07
C SER A 10 -17.82 3.53 17.69
N ALA A 11 -17.82 2.20 17.65
CA ALA A 11 -17.82 1.45 16.42
C ALA A 11 -19.15 1.69 15.69
N GLY A 12 -19.12 2.55 14.65
CA GLY A 12 -20.16 2.59 13.63
C GLY A 12 -20.10 1.25 12.87
N ASN A 13 -21.21 0.49 12.90
CA ASN A 13 -21.38 -0.72 12.09
C ASN A 13 -21.39 -0.30 10.60
N ALA A 14 -20.23 -0.30 9.97
CA ALA A 14 -20.15 -0.36 8.51
C ALA A 14 -20.52 -1.79 8.10
N GLU A 15 -21.65 -1.98 7.44
CA GLU A 15 -21.99 -3.25 6.80
C GLU A 15 -20.89 -3.60 5.78
N ILE A 16 -20.24 -4.75 5.97
CA ILE A 16 -19.27 -5.29 5.01
C ILE A 16 -20.07 -5.83 3.81
N THR A 17 -20.38 -4.95 2.86
CA THR A 17 -21.02 -5.34 1.61
C THR A 17 -19.96 -5.90 0.66
N GLY A 18 -20.05 -7.19 0.32
CA GLY A 18 -19.25 -7.82 -0.73
C GLY A 18 -18.28 -8.92 -0.31
N ALA A 19 -18.40 -9.48 0.88
CA ALA A 19 -17.69 -10.70 1.26
C ALA A 19 -18.56 -11.92 1.00
N ASP A 20 -18.07 -12.82 0.15
CA ASP A 20 -18.53 -14.20 0.08
C ASP A 20 -18.40 -14.80 1.50
N SER A 21 -19.53 -15.13 2.13
CA SER A 21 -19.69 -15.81 3.43
C SER A 21 -18.56 -15.62 4.45
N GLY A 22 -18.53 -14.58 5.24
CA GLY A 22 -17.79 -14.30 6.50
C GLY A 22 -16.76 -15.27 7.09
N HIS A 23 -16.22 -16.21 6.35
CA HIS A 23 -15.21 -17.18 6.77
C HIS A 23 -13.80 -16.68 6.43
N LEU A 24 -12.98 -16.50 7.46
CA LEU A 24 -11.53 -16.28 7.31
C LEU A 24 -10.90 -17.53 6.70
N THR A 25 -10.48 -17.47 5.44
CA THR A 25 -9.92 -18.61 4.69
C THR A 25 -8.54 -19.06 5.18
N HIS A 26 -7.88 -18.27 6.03
CA HIS A 26 -6.54 -18.52 6.56
C HIS A 26 -6.53 -19.15 7.98
N VAL A 27 -7.68 -19.60 8.48
CA VAL A 27 -7.81 -20.20 9.81
C VAL A 27 -8.49 -21.56 9.67
N ASP A 28 -7.95 -22.59 10.29
CA ASP A 28 -8.59 -23.92 10.36
C ASP A 28 -9.66 -23.95 11.48
N GLU A 29 -10.39 -25.09 11.55
CA GLU A 29 -11.45 -25.31 12.55
C GLU A 29 -10.95 -25.22 14.01
N LYS A 30 -9.64 -25.27 14.24
CA LYS A 30 -8.99 -25.17 15.55
C LYS A 30 -8.38 -23.80 15.81
N GLY A 31 -8.55 -22.84 14.89
CA GLY A 31 -8.00 -21.50 15.01
C GLY A 31 -6.53 -21.37 14.62
N ALA A 32 -5.91 -22.43 14.05
CA ALA A 32 -4.54 -22.36 13.59
C ALA A 32 -4.46 -21.67 12.22
N VAL A 33 -3.49 -20.76 12.08
CA VAL A 33 -3.26 -20.02 10.84
C VAL A 33 -2.61 -20.93 9.81
N ARG A 34 -3.14 -20.93 8.58
CA ARG A 34 -2.56 -21.67 7.45
C ARG A 34 -2.63 -20.87 6.15
N MET A 35 -1.65 -21.06 5.30
CA MET A 35 -1.68 -20.55 3.94
C MET A 35 -2.71 -21.34 3.13
N VAL A 36 -3.56 -20.63 2.35
CA VAL A 36 -4.60 -21.25 1.52
C VAL A 36 -3.95 -22.07 0.40
N ASP A 37 -4.39 -23.32 0.23
CA ASP A 37 -3.98 -24.13 -0.93
C ASP A 37 -4.66 -23.60 -2.20
N VAL A 38 -3.83 -23.26 -3.19
CA VAL A 38 -4.25 -22.75 -4.49
C VAL A 38 -3.93 -23.70 -5.65
N SER A 39 -3.50 -24.92 -5.36
CA SER A 39 -3.02 -25.90 -6.36
C SER A 39 -4.08 -26.21 -7.44
N GLU A 40 -5.35 -26.32 -7.02
CA GLU A 40 -6.50 -26.64 -7.88
C GLU A 40 -7.05 -25.44 -8.68
N LYS A 41 -6.51 -24.21 -8.44
CA LYS A 41 -7.01 -23.02 -9.14
C LYS A 41 -6.32 -22.85 -10.48
N ASP A 42 -7.07 -22.32 -11.45
CA ASP A 42 -6.52 -21.93 -12.75
C ASP A 42 -5.67 -20.65 -12.64
N ASP A 43 -4.67 -20.60 -13.51
CA ASP A 43 -3.91 -19.38 -13.72
C ASP A 43 -4.76 -18.34 -14.45
N THR A 44 -4.94 -17.18 -13.85
CA THR A 44 -5.66 -16.06 -14.45
C THR A 44 -4.81 -14.79 -14.42
N LYS A 45 -5.03 -13.91 -15.39
CA LYS A 45 -4.42 -12.57 -15.35
C LYS A 45 -5.02 -11.78 -14.20
N ARG A 46 -4.16 -11.21 -13.37
CA ARG A 46 -4.53 -10.43 -12.20
C ARG A 46 -3.80 -9.10 -12.19
N ILE A 47 -4.51 -8.05 -11.85
CA ILE A 47 -3.97 -6.69 -11.69
C ILE A 47 -4.49 -6.13 -10.39
N ALA A 48 -3.62 -5.42 -9.67
CA ALA A 48 -4.02 -4.64 -8.51
C ALA A 48 -3.38 -3.25 -8.58
N THR A 49 -4.12 -2.24 -8.11
CA THR A 49 -3.65 -0.87 -7.95
C THR A 49 -3.93 -0.42 -6.53
N ALA A 50 -2.89 0.06 -5.86
CA ALA A 50 -2.96 0.65 -4.52
C ALA A 50 -2.39 2.07 -4.54
N GLU A 51 -2.85 2.89 -3.60
CA GLU A 51 -2.33 4.24 -3.39
C GLU A 51 -1.95 4.48 -1.95
N GLY A 52 -1.26 5.58 -1.69
CA GLY A 52 -0.99 6.12 -0.38
C GLY A 52 -0.34 7.50 -0.48
N TYR A 53 -0.26 8.19 0.64
CA TYR A 53 0.27 9.54 0.71
C TYR A 53 1.33 9.64 1.80
N ILE A 54 2.29 10.52 1.58
CA ILE A 54 3.15 11.05 2.65
C ILE A 54 3.04 12.57 2.63
N PHE A 55 2.48 13.14 3.68
CA PHE A 55 2.36 14.59 3.86
C PHE A 55 3.56 15.12 4.64
N MET A 56 3.94 16.37 4.31
CA MET A 56 5.17 16.96 4.79
C MET A 56 5.07 18.48 4.84
N HIS A 57 6.09 19.12 5.41
CA HIS A 57 6.20 20.57 5.37
C HIS A 57 6.38 21.05 3.92
N PRO A 58 5.80 22.21 3.50
CA PRO A 58 5.96 22.74 2.14
C PRO A 58 7.40 22.88 1.68
N ASP A 59 8.31 23.30 2.57
CA ASP A 59 9.75 23.44 2.24
C ASP A 59 10.39 22.08 1.95
N THR A 60 9.93 21.00 2.62
CA THR A 60 10.39 19.64 2.36
C THR A 60 9.96 19.17 0.99
N LEU A 61 8.69 19.46 0.61
CA LEU A 61 8.19 19.15 -0.72
C LEU A 61 8.97 19.93 -1.80
N ALA A 62 9.19 21.23 -1.59
CA ALA A 62 9.97 22.05 -2.52
C ALA A 62 11.39 21.49 -2.71
N MET A 63 12.08 21.12 -1.62
CA MET A 63 13.40 20.47 -1.67
C MET A 63 13.40 19.20 -2.53
N ILE A 64 12.35 18.36 -2.42
CA ILE A 64 12.22 17.13 -3.21
C ILE A 64 12.01 17.46 -4.70
N VAL A 65 11.08 18.36 -5.00
CA VAL A 65 10.71 18.75 -6.37
C VAL A 65 11.88 19.41 -7.09
N ASP A 66 12.64 20.26 -6.38
CA ASP A 66 13.81 20.96 -6.92
C ASP A 66 15.06 20.06 -7.04
N GLY A 67 14.98 18.80 -6.56
CA GLY A 67 16.11 17.87 -6.59
C GLY A 67 17.26 18.22 -5.64
N ASN A 68 16.99 19.02 -4.60
CA ASN A 68 17.99 19.54 -3.66
C ASN A 68 18.16 18.68 -2.39
N ALA A 69 17.61 17.48 -2.36
CA ALA A 69 17.74 16.58 -1.22
C ALA A 69 19.19 16.09 -1.06
N ALA A 70 19.73 16.16 0.15
CA ALA A 70 21.13 15.79 0.44
C ALA A 70 21.46 14.32 0.12
N LYS A 71 20.46 13.42 0.11
CA LYS A 71 20.61 12.00 -0.22
C LYS A 71 20.39 11.70 -1.71
N GLY A 72 20.25 12.72 -2.56
CA GLY A 72 20.01 12.55 -4.01
C GLY A 72 18.55 12.50 -4.40
N ASP A 73 18.24 11.93 -5.56
CA ASP A 73 16.89 11.87 -6.12
C ASP A 73 15.96 10.98 -5.29
N VAL A 74 15.13 11.63 -4.46
CA VAL A 74 14.19 10.99 -3.53
C VAL A 74 13.15 10.16 -4.29
N LEU A 75 12.56 10.72 -5.35
CA LEU A 75 11.47 10.07 -6.07
C LEU A 75 11.97 8.89 -6.91
N ALA A 76 13.14 8.99 -7.53
CA ALA A 76 13.75 7.87 -8.24
C ALA A 76 14.08 6.71 -7.28
N CYS A 77 14.69 7.02 -6.14
CA CYS A 77 15.01 6.03 -5.11
C CYS A 77 13.75 5.35 -4.57
N ALA A 78 12.73 6.13 -4.21
CA ALA A 78 11.46 5.62 -3.69
C ALA A 78 10.73 4.75 -4.72
N ARG A 79 10.76 5.11 -6.01
CA ARG A 79 10.19 4.32 -7.10
C ARG A 79 10.84 2.95 -7.21
N VAL A 80 12.16 2.89 -7.20
CA VAL A 80 12.91 1.62 -7.23
C VAL A 80 12.61 0.79 -5.99
N ALA A 81 12.61 1.41 -4.80
CA ALA A 81 12.31 0.75 -3.54
C ALA A 81 10.89 0.15 -3.52
N GLY A 82 9.89 0.88 -4.03
CA GLY A 82 8.52 0.39 -4.15
C GLY A 82 8.42 -0.85 -5.04
N ILE A 83 9.08 -0.83 -6.21
CA ILE A 83 9.15 -2.00 -7.10
C ILE A 83 9.85 -3.18 -6.43
N MET A 84 10.92 -2.93 -5.67
CA MET A 84 11.58 -3.97 -4.88
C MET A 84 10.68 -4.52 -3.78
N GLY A 85 9.94 -3.64 -3.08
CA GLY A 85 8.98 -4.00 -2.05
C GLY A 85 7.91 -4.98 -2.56
N CYS A 86 7.34 -4.72 -3.74
CA CYS A 86 6.42 -5.66 -4.39
C CYS A 86 7.01 -7.07 -4.50
N LYS A 87 8.27 -7.19 -4.92
CA LYS A 87 8.94 -8.48 -5.13
C LYS A 87 9.29 -9.20 -3.82
N GLN A 88 9.29 -8.51 -2.69
CA GLN A 88 9.62 -9.04 -1.38
C GLN A 88 8.38 -9.33 -0.52
N THR A 89 7.16 -9.12 -1.03
CA THR A 89 5.92 -9.24 -0.26
C THR A 89 5.81 -10.55 0.49
N SER A 90 6.04 -11.68 -0.18
CA SER A 90 5.97 -13.01 0.46
C SER A 90 7.02 -13.25 1.55
N SER A 91 8.11 -12.50 1.54
CA SER A 91 9.13 -12.52 2.60
C SER A 91 8.75 -11.66 3.81
N LEU A 92 7.83 -10.70 3.63
CA LEU A 92 7.40 -9.75 4.66
C LEU A 92 6.05 -10.13 5.28
N ILE A 93 5.15 -10.69 4.48
CA ILE A 93 3.77 -11.01 4.88
C ILE A 93 3.62 -12.54 4.95
N PRO A 94 3.47 -13.11 6.15
CA PRO A 94 3.60 -14.57 6.38
C PRO A 94 2.69 -15.44 5.53
N MET A 95 1.46 -14.99 5.23
CA MET A 95 0.47 -15.79 4.51
C MET A 95 0.40 -15.49 3.01
N CYS A 96 1.30 -14.66 2.48
CA CYS A 96 1.38 -14.38 1.05
C CYS A 96 2.17 -15.45 0.30
N HIS A 97 1.60 -15.93 -0.80
CA HIS A 97 2.29 -16.81 -1.72
C HIS A 97 3.40 -16.07 -2.47
N PRO A 98 4.54 -16.69 -2.76
CA PRO A 98 5.53 -16.11 -3.67
C PRO A 98 4.93 -16.03 -5.08
N LEU A 99 4.93 -14.82 -5.66
CA LEU A 99 4.38 -14.56 -6.98
C LEU A 99 5.47 -14.14 -7.97
N ASN A 100 5.39 -14.67 -9.19
CA ASN A 100 6.25 -14.24 -10.29
C ASN A 100 5.65 -13.01 -10.98
N ILE A 101 5.88 -11.82 -10.38
CA ILE A 101 5.34 -10.54 -10.84
C ILE A 101 5.82 -10.25 -12.26
N THR A 102 4.89 -10.03 -13.19
CA THR A 102 5.19 -9.73 -14.60
C THR A 102 5.09 -8.25 -14.94
N LYS A 103 4.41 -7.47 -14.08
CA LYS A 103 4.26 -6.02 -14.22
C LYS A 103 4.32 -5.34 -12.86
N SER A 104 5.11 -4.26 -12.77
CA SER A 104 5.13 -3.38 -11.60
C SER A 104 5.42 -1.96 -12.09
N LYS A 105 4.54 -1.01 -11.75
CA LYS A 105 4.67 0.41 -12.07
C LYS A 105 4.41 1.21 -10.81
N CYS A 106 5.39 2.00 -10.38
CA CYS A 106 5.30 2.92 -9.26
C CYS A 106 5.32 4.36 -9.79
N GLU A 107 4.27 5.10 -9.52
CA GLU A 107 4.14 6.52 -9.84
C GLU A 107 4.19 7.30 -8.54
N LEU A 108 4.96 8.36 -8.52
CA LEU A 108 5.13 9.24 -7.38
C LEU A 108 4.95 10.67 -7.89
N GLU A 109 3.93 11.36 -7.39
CA GLU A 109 3.55 12.68 -7.84
C GLU A 109 3.46 13.66 -6.67
N PRO A 110 3.99 14.88 -6.79
CA PRO A 110 3.78 15.91 -5.79
C PRO A 110 2.30 16.25 -5.65
N VAL A 111 1.85 16.45 -4.42
CA VAL A 111 0.55 17.02 -4.07
C VAL A 111 0.79 18.47 -3.64
N LEU A 112 0.36 19.42 -4.47
CA LEU A 112 0.64 20.82 -4.26
C LEU A 112 -0.42 21.51 -3.39
N ALA A 113 -0.09 22.70 -2.90
CA ALA A 113 -1.02 23.51 -2.12
C ALA A 113 -2.28 23.83 -2.96
N GLY A 114 -3.46 23.59 -2.37
CA GLY A 114 -4.75 23.82 -3.02
C GLY A 114 -5.29 22.64 -3.83
N GLU A 115 -4.54 21.57 -4.02
CA GLU A 115 -5.03 20.37 -4.72
C GLU A 115 -5.88 19.47 -3.82
N ARG A 116 -5.77 19.63 -2.49
CA ARG A 116 -6.58 18.93 -1.51
C ARG A 116 -7.38 19.89 -0.65
N GLU A 117 -8.58 19.48 -0.27
CA GLU A 117 -9.47 20.27 0.59
C GLU A 117 -8.88 20.51 2.00
N ASP A 118 -8.08 19.55 2.50
CA ASP A 118 -7.41 19.63 3.80
C ASP A 118 -6.15 20.52 3.78
N GLY A 119 -5.77 21.05 2.61
CA GLY A 119 -4.63 21.93 2.41
C GLY A 119 -3.25 21.29 2.59
N ARG A 120 -3.18 19.98 2.86
CA ARG A 120 -1.91 19.28 3.03
C ARG A 120 -1.16 19.13 1.71
N VAL A 121 0.17 19.23 1.79
CA VAL A 121 1.08 19.01 0.67
C VAL A 121 1.95 17.79 0.93
N GLY A 122 2.45 17.14 -0.14
CA GLY A 122 3.24 15.93 0.03
C GLY A 122 3.48 15.18 -1.27
N ILE A 123 3.63 13.85 -1.16
CA ILE A 123 3.78 12.95 -2.31
C ILE A 123 2.63 11.93 -2.29
N HIS A 124 1.95 11.81 -3.43
CA HIS A 124 1.03 10.72 -3.73
C HIS A 124 1.80 9.58 -4.38
N ALA A 125 1.64 8.37 -3.87
CA ALA A 125 2.20 7.16 -4.45
C ALA A 125 1.08 6.28 -5.02
N LEU A 126 1.25 5.83 -6.26
CA LEU A 126 0.37 4.88 -6.92
C LEU A 126 1.18 3.68 -7.40
N MET A 127 0.78 2.47 -6.98
CA MET A 127 1.44 1.22 -7.38
C MET A 127 0.46 0.34 -8.15
N THR A 128 0.81 0.01 -9.39
CA THR A 128 0.08 -0.97 -10.19
C THR A 128 0.95 -2.21 -10.40
N THR A 129 0.43 -3.36 -10.00
CA THR A 129 1.09 -4.66 -10.14
C THR A 129 0.26 -5.62 -10.98
N GLY A 130 0.91 -6.57 -11.64
CA GLY A 130 0.24 -7.58 -12.46
C GLY A 130 0.99 -8.90 -12.47
N VAL A 131 0.22 -9.99 -12.52
CA VAL A 131 0.70 -11.37 -12.59
C VAL A 131 -0.30 -12.24 -13.37
N THR A 132 0.19 -13.32 -13.96
CA THR A 132 -0.65 -14.47 -14.33
C THR A 132 -0.40 -15.55 -13.28
N GLY A 133 -1.44 -15.92 -12.52
CA GLY A 133 -1.29 -16.82 -11.39
C GLY A 133 -2.60 -17.15 -10.69
N LYS A 134 -2.49 -17.95 -9.63
CA LYS A 134 -3.60 -18.62 -8.92
C LYS A 134 -4.19 -17.81 -7.77
N THR A 135 -3.50 -16.75 -7.32
CA THR A 135 -3.91 -15.90 -6.18
C THR A 135 -3.86 -14.42 -6.54
N GLY A 136 -4.48 -13.58 -5.71
CA GLY A 136 -4.50 -12.12 -5.87
C GLY A 136 -3.12 -11.50 -5.72
N ILE A 137 -2.96 -10.28 -6.22
CA ILE A 137 -1.70 -9.50 -6.19
C ILE A 137 -1.89 -8.17 -5.45
N GLU A 138 -2.92 -8.09 -4.63
CA GLU A 138 -3.28 -6.89 -3.87
C GLU A 138 -2.20 -6.51 -2.84
N MET A 139 -1.63 -7.54 -2.18
CA MET A 139 -0.61 -7.34 -1.15
C MET A 139 0.69 -6.80 -1.72
N GLU A 140 1.07 -7.21 -2.93
CA GLU A 140 2.23 -6.69 -3.63
C GLU A 140 2.08 -5.20 -3.95
N ALA A 141 0.88 -4.78 -4.37
CA ALA A 141 0.60 -3.37 -4.62
C ALA A 141 0.67 -2.54 -3.32
N LEU A 142 0.03 -3.01 -2.24
CA LEU A 142 0.03 -2.34 -0.93
C LEU A 142 1.44 -2.27 -0.31
N THR A 143 2.20 -3.37 -0.37
CA THR A 143 3.59 -3.41 0.10
C THR A 143 4.46 -2.43 -0.69
N GLY A 144 4.31 -2.40 -2.02
CA GLY A 144 5.06 -1.50 -2.88
C GLY A 144 4.83 -0.02 -2.55
N VAL A 145 3.57 0.40 -2.37
CA VAL A 145 3.22 1.76 -1.91
C VAL A 145 3.88 2.06 -0.57
N SER A 146 3.72 1.16 0.40
CA SER A 146 4.24 1.36 1.76
C SER A 146 5.77 1.53 1.76
N ILE A 147 6.50 0.70 1.02
CA ILE A 147 7.97 0.79 0.92
C ILE A 147 8.41 2.05 0.18
N ALA A 148 7.69 2.49 -0.86
CA ALA A 148 7.98 3.74 -1.54
C ALA A 148 7.85 4.94 -0.59
N LEU A 149 6.75 5.05 0.16
CA LEU A 149 6.51 6.14 1.11
C LEU A 149 7.48 6.11 2.29
N LEU A 150 7.81 4.94 2.82
CA LEU A 150 8.84 4.78 3.86
C LEU A 150 10.23 5.22 3.35
N THR A 151 10.52 5.03 2.07
CA THR A 151 11.78 5.48 1.46
C THR A 151 11.83 7.00 1.36
N VAL A 152 10.72 7.66 0.97
CA VAL A 152 10.62 9.13 1.02
C VAL A 152 10.89 9.63 2.44
N TYR A 153 10.23 9.00 3.43
CA TYR A 153 10.43 9.35 4.85
C TYR A 153 11.90 9.22 5.26
N ASP A 154 12.53 8.08 5.01
CA ASP A 154 13.94 7.86 5.38
C ASP A 154 14.86 8.89 4.75
N MET A 155 14.65 9.23 3.49
CA MET A 155 15.52 10.17 2.77
C MET A 155 15.37 11.61 3.27
N CYS A 156 14.18 11.99 3.77
CA CYS A 156 13.86 13.37 4.19
C CYS A 156 13.83 13.59 5.72
N LYS A 157 13.80 12.55 6.55
CA LYS A 157 13.64 12.64 8.02
C LYS A 157 14.69 13.49 8.74
N ALA A 158 15.82 13.78 8.10
CA ALA A 158 16.85 14.67 8.67
C ALA A 158 16.37 16.12 8.74
N VAL A 159 15.52 16.54 7.82
CA VAL A 159 14.97 17.90 7.71
C VAL A 159 13.53 17.99 8.21
N ASP A 160 12.74 16.92 8.04
CA ASP A 160 11.33 16.88 8.45
C ASP A 160 11.00 15.52 9.10
N ARG A 161 10.86 15.50 10.42
CA ARG A 161 10.46 14.30 11.17
C ARG A 161 8.95 14.20 11.36
N GLY A 162 8.22 15.29 11.06
CA GLY A 162 6.79 15.38 11.21
C GLY A 162 6.00 14.79 10.03
N MET A 163 6.67 14.24 9.03
CA MET A 163 6.00 13.63 7.88
C MET A 163 5.06 12.49 8.30
N GLU A 164 3.89 12.47 7.69
CA GLU A 164 2.81 11.52 7.98
C GLU A 164 2.50 10.65 6.77
N ILE A 165 2.65 9.32 6.91
CA ILE A 165 2.21 8.35 5.91
C ILE A 165 0.78 7.94 6.24
N CYS A 166 -0.14 8.11 5.28
CA CYS A 166 -1.55 7.78 5.48
C CYS A 166 -2.24 7.35 4.18
N ASP A 167 -3.52 7.01 4.29
CA ASP A 167 -4.40 6.62 3.19
C ASP A 167 -3.83 5.50 2.31
N VAL A 168 -3.02 4.60 2.89
CA VAL A 168 -2.55 3.41 2.17
C VAL A 168 -3.72 2.45 2.00
N ARG A 169 -4.17 2.28 0.75
CA ARG A 169 -5.36 1.49 0.44
C ARG A 169 -5.36 0.92 -0.97
N LEU A 170 -6.10 -0.17 -1.14
CA LEU A 170 -6.38 -0.74 -2.44
C LEU A 170 -7.43 0.11 -3.17
N LEU A 171 -7.18 0.45 -4.43
CA LEU A 171 -8.12 1.18 -5.30
C LEU A 171 -8.87 0.25 -6.24
N ARG A 172 -8.17 -0.75 -6.76
CA ARG A 172 -8.71 -1.63 -7.79
C ARG A 172 -8.04 -2.97 -7.76
N LYS A 173 -8.80 -4.01 -8.02
CA LYS A 173 -8.27 -5.32 -8.40
C LYS A 173 -9.05 -5.91 -9.56
N GLU A 174 -8.37 -6.71 -10.37
CA GLU A 174 -8.94 -7.45 -11.50
C GLU A 174 -8.51 -8.90 -11.47
N GLY A 175 -9.39 -9.78 -11.93
CA GLY A 175 -9.15 -11.21 -12.11
C GLY A 175 -9.55 -12.07 -10.92
N GLY A 176 -9.45 -13.39 -11.11
CA GLY A 176 -9.92 -14.38 -10.15
C GLY A 176 -11.46 -14.50 -10.11
N LYS A 177 -11.99 -15.21 -9.10
CA LYS A 177 -13.43 -15.50 -8.97
C LYS A 177 -14.31 -14.25 -8.82
N THR A 178 -13.82 -13.21 -8.15
CA THR A 178 -14.57 -11.98 -7.86
C THR A 178 -14.49 -10.94 -8.98
N GLY A 179 -13.74 -11.21 -10.06
CA GLY A 179 -13.64 -10.31 -11.21
C GLY A 179 -13.04 -8.95 -10.87
N LEU A 180 -13.68 -7.89 -11.36
CA LEU A 180 -13.30 -6.51 -11.09
C LEU A 180 -13.91 -6.03 -9.77
N TRP A 181 -13.07 -5.42 -8.94
CA TRP A 181 -13.47 -4.63 -7.77
C TRP A 181 -12.76 -3.27 -7.82
N THR A 182 -13.49 -2.21 -7.55
CA THR A 182 -12.98 -0.85 -7.42
C THR A 182 -13.45 -0.26 -6.10
N ARG A 183 -12.64 0.60 -5.50
CA ARG A 183 -13.04 1.42 -4.36
C ARG A 183 -13.94 2.56 -4.86
N ASP A 184 -15.01 2.81 -4.13
CA ASP A 184 -15.93 3.95 -4.32
C ASP A 184 -15.25 5.26 -3.93
#